data_00e11c0c31d9454d71e330297dd356ef
#
_entry.id   00e11c0c31d9454d71e330297dd356ef
#
_cell.length_a   1.000
_cell.length_b   1.000
_cell.length_c   1.000
_cell.angle_alpha   90.00
_cell.angle_beta   90.00
_cell.angle_gamma   90.00
#
_symmetry.space_group_name_H-M   'P 1'
#
loop_
_entity.id
_entity.type
_entity.pdbx_description
1 polymer ?
#
loop_
_entity_poly.entity_id
_entity_poly.type
_entity_poly.pdbx_seq_one_letter_code
_entity_poly.pdbx_strand_id
1 'polypeptide(L)'
;MCYNNIVCFCGRFLPQLYFFGELIDIFERKQIAQGVYFSRITDRRFKANRISVMLITEFDGLSRADCALAAYALSECCEKYPDYSKLSAALLDMYDASVSTSTSSRWGKRCTEIVGRTLDDRYALDGEKLERELARIICECLFRPKAKDGAFDEKVTEMMRAELIDSIDSVINDKSRFAAQNAAKIAFAGEPDELPPTGTHEDAEKVTAKSAFAAYREILETARVEIFASGCSDFSETEKIFAREFSAVNRRCTVNELVAKPSALKETPVYAEDEFDMKQAILRMYFKAPDLDDYEAAFIFSRILGGMTTSRFFLNIREKESLCYYCSCYTDRAARSLTCYAGIEPKNRKRAEEAMLAELRDICENGVTEDELFRAKQELRDQLKAVYDSAAALAHWYSGRLPFKDFSTPEEYAKKLEAVTAERVKEAARKFTLDTVYTLSGKNSEE
;
A
#
# COMPACT_ATOMS: atom_id res chain seq x y z
N MET A 1 -45.86 -38.17 -7.70
CA MET A 1 -45.91 -39.02 -8.92
C MET A 1 -45.09 -38.30 -9.96
N CYS A 2 -44.11 -38.77 -10.34
CA CYS A 2 -43.14 -39.65 -10.99
C CYS A 2 -41.95 -38.79 -11.32
N TYR A 3 -40.84 -39.03 -10.84
CA TYR A 3 -39.66 -39.91 -11.07
C TYR A 3 -39.25 -40.14 -12.52
N ASN A 4 -37.98 -39.83 -12.75
CA ASN A 4 -37.00 -40.41 -13.68
C ASN A 4 -36.86 -39.83 -15.09
N ASN A 5 -35.68 -39.25 -15.39
CA ASN A 5 -34.69 -40.07 -16.10
C ASN A 5 -33.28 -39.42 -16.03
N ILE A 6 -32.40 -40.17 -15.41
CA ILE A 6 -30.92 -39.99 -15.49
C ILE A 6 -30.50 -40.56 -16.84
N VAL A 7 -29.79 -39.78 -17.64
CA VAL A 7 -28.94 -40.32 -18.70
C VAL A 7 -27.53 -39.79 -18.51
N CYS A 8 -26.65 -40.67 -18.08
CA CYS A 8 -25.19 -40.48 -18.13
C CYS A 8 -24.72 -40.39 -19.58
N PHE A 9 -24.05 -39.33 -19.97
CA PHE A 9 -23.12 -39.34 -21.08
C PHE A 9 -21.76 -38.82 -20.62
N CYS A 10 -20.80 -39.72 -20.64
CA CYS A 10 -19.37 -39.42 -20.58
C CYS A 10 -18.97 -38.57 -21.76
N GLY A 11 -18.30 -37.46 -21.51
CA GLY A 11 -17.58 -36.78 -22.57
C GLY A 11 -17.33 -35.28 -22.30
N ARG A 12 -16.11 -35.00 -21.90
CA ARG A 12 -15.45 -33.67 -21.93
C ARG A 12 -16.11 -32.59 -21.05
N PHE A 13 -15.60 -32.45 -19.85
CA PHE A 13 -15.65 -31.19 -19.11
C PHE A 13 -14.94 -30.11 -19.93
N LEU A 14 -15.69 -29.36 -20.70
CA LEU A 14 -15.34 -28.01 -21.05
C LEU A 14 -15.52 -27.19 -19.76
N PRO A 15 -14.51 -26.45 -19.29
CA PRO A 15 -14.75 -25.51 -18.21
C PRO A 15 -15.84 -24.56 -18.71
N GLN A 16 -16.99 -24.55 -18.05
CA GLN A 16 -17.94 -23.49 -18.21
C GLN A 16 -17.23 -22.19 -17.85
N LEU A 17 -16.77 -21.50 -18.86
CA LEU A 17 -16.60 -20.06 -18.82
C LEU A 17 -17.96 -19.49 -18.43
N TYR A 18 -18.16 -19.22 -17.15
CA TYR A 18 -19.18 -18.29 -16.76
C TYR A 18 -18.81 -16.98 -17.43
N PHE A 19 -19.47 -16.70 -18.52
CA PHE A 19 -19.59 -15.37 -19.07
C PHE A 19 -20.22 -14.54 -17.96
N PHE A 20 -19.41 -13.79 -17.21
CA PHE A 20 -19.87 -12.62 -16.50
C PHE A 20 -20.36 -11.66 -17.59
N GLY A 21 -21.66 -11.67 -17.82
CA GLY A 21 -22.30 -10.71 -18.70
C GLY A 21 -21.97 -9.32 -18.21
N GLU A 22 -21.41 -8.50 -19.09
CA GLU A 22 -21.23 -7.05 -18.97
C GLU A 22 -20.66 -6.53 -17.64
N LEU A 23 -19.48 -6.95 -17.27
CA LEU A 23 -18.63 -6.24 -16.34
C LEU A 23 -17.79 -5.27 -17.15
N ILE A 24 -18.33 -4.10 -17.40
CA ILE A 24 -17.57 -2.99 -17.95
C ILE A 24 -16.86 -2.34 -16.74
N ASP A 25 -15.68 -2.82 -16.44
CA ASP A 25 -14.74 -2.10 -15.59
C ASP A 25 -14.24 -0.90 -16.40
N ILE A 26 -14.94 0.22 -16.27
CA ILE A 26 -14.55 1.44 -16.96
C ILE A 26 -13.56 2.16 -16.04
N PHE A 27 -12.28 1.85 -16.16
CA PHE A 27 -11.23 2.70 -15.65
C PHE A 27 -11.01 3.85 -16.64
N GLU A 28 -11.42 5.04 -16.25
CA GLU A 28 -11.15 6.27 -16.97
C GLU A 28 -10.28 7.18 -16.15
N ARG A 29 -9.23 7.74 -16.75
CA ARG A 29 -8.34 8.68 -16.08
C ARG A 29 -8.08 9.89 -16.97
N LYS A 30 -8.31 11.09 -16.42
CA LYS A 30 -8.07 12.34 -17.12
C LYS A 30 -7.50 13.42 -16.20
N GLN A 31 -6.81 14.38 -16.78
CA GLN A 31 -6.35 15.55 -16.05
C GLN A 31 -7.51 16.58 -15.96
N ILE A 32 -7.80 17.03 -14.73
CA ILE A 32 -8.91 17.99 -14.46
C ILE A 32 -8.40 19.38 -14.06
N ALA A 33 -7.16 19.50 -13.61
CA ALA A 33 -6.46 20.76 -13.35
C ALA A 33 -4.95 20.54 -13.46
N GLN A 34 -4.13 21.56 -13.29
CA GLN A 34 -2.67 21.46 -13.36
C GLN A 34 -2.14 20.45 -12.32
N GLY A 35 -1.56 19.36 -12.78
CA GLY A 35 -1.03 18.28 -11.93
C GLY A 35 -2.08 17.53 -11.13
N VAL A 36 -3.38 17.62 -11.51
CA VAL A 36 -4.51 16.94 -10.86
C VAL A 36 -5.17 16.01 -11.84
N TYR A 37 -5.22 14.75 -11.48
CA TYR A 37 -5.82 13.69 -12.30
C TYR A 37 -6.99 13.06 -11.56
N PHE A 38 -8.06 12.82 -12.29
CA PHE A 38 -9.26 12.15 -11.79
C PHE A 38 -9.41 10.79 -12.48
N SER A 39 -9.51 9.75 -11.67
CA SER A 39 -9.73 8.37 -12.11
C SER A 39 -11.09 7.90 -11.63
N ARG A 40 -11.87 7.36 -12.55
CA ARG A 40 -13.20 6.80 -12.30
C ARG A 40 -13.14 5.29 -12.47
N ILE A 41 -13.72 4.56 -11.50
CA ILE A 41 -13.84 3.11 -11.52
C ILE A 41 -15.28 2.78 -11.16
N THR A 42 -16.10 2.40 -12.15
CA THR A 42 -17.53 2.18 -11.94
C THR A 42 -17.87 0.70 -12.04
N ASP A 43 -18.47 0.16 -10.97
CA ASP A 43 -18.99 -1.20 -10.93
C ASP A 43 -20.32 -1.22 -10.16
N ARG A 44 -21.39 -1.61 -10.83
CA ARG A 44 -22.76 -1.63 -10.28
C ARG A 44 -22.98 -2.65 -9.16
N ARG A 45 -22.04 -3.57 -8.94
CA ARG A 45 -22.10 -4.56 -7.86
C ARG A 45 -21.81 -3.94 -6.49
N PHE A 46 -21.06 -2.86 -6.45
CA PHE A 46 -20.69 -2.22 -5.19
C PHE A 46 -21.90 -1.54 -4.53
N LYS A 47 -21.95 -1.62 -3.20
CA LYS A 47 -22.96 -0.98 -2.36
C LYS A 47 -22.50 0.34 -1.77
N ALA A 48 -21.21 0.62 -1.84
CA ALA A 48 -20.59 1.81 -1.30
C ALA A 48 -19.74 2.50 -2.37
N ASN A 49 -19.64 3.81 -2.24
CA ASN A 49 -18.74 4.65 -3.01
C ASN A 49 -17.53 5.02 -2.16
N ARG A 50 -16.38 5.10 -2.78
CA ARG A 50 -15.11 5.53 -2.17
C ARG A 50 -14.48 6.62 -3.02
N ILE A 51 -14.06 7.69 -2.38
CA ILE A 51 -13.28 8.77 -2.98
C ILE A 51 -11.96 8.85 -2.24
N SER A 52 -10.85 8.74 -2.95
CA SER A 52 -9.49 8.88 -2.41
C SER A 52 -8.80 10.02 -3.13
N VAL A 53 -8.24 10.96 -2.40
CA VAL A 53 -7.44 12.06 -2.91
C VAL A 53 -6.02 11.89 -2.39
N MET A 54 -5.10 11.51 -3.28
CA MET A 54 -3.69 11.30 -2.99
C MET A 54 -2.91 12.53 -3.41
N LEU A 55 -2.25 13.20 -2.46
CA LEU A 55 -1.34 14.32 -2.70
C LEU A 55 0.10 13.79 -2.60
N ILE A 56 0.78 13.73 -3.73
CA ILE A 56 2.08 13.09 -3.87
C ILE A 56 3.16 14.18 -4.00
N THR A 57 4.12 14.18 -3.05
CA THR A 57 5.25 15.13 -3.03
C THR A 57 6.57 14.39 -2.87
N GLU A 58 7.67 15.08 -3.16
CA GLU A 58 8.99 14.63 -2.75
C GLU A 58 9.11 14.65 -1.21
N PHE A 59 10.08 13.91 -0.68
CA PHE A 59 10.41 14.00 0.75
C PHE A 59 11.28 15.23 1.08
N ASP A 60 11.92 15.80 0.07
CA ASP A 60 12.81 16.93 0.24
C ASP A 60 12.08 18.23 0.59
N GLY A 61 12.69 19.06 1.42
CA GLY A 61 12.25 20.43 1.70
C GLY A 61 11.15 20.58 2.74
N LEU A 62 10.42 19.53 3.11
CA LEU A 62 9.36 19.57 4.13
C LEU A 62 9.63 18.54 5.24
N SER A 63 9.47 18.95 6.49
CA SER A 63 9.51 18.04 7.63
C SER A 63 8.47 16.91 7.48
N ARG A 64 8.88 15.67 7.77
CA ARG A 64 7.98 14.51 7.74
C ARG A 64 6.88 14.66 8.77
N ALA A 65 7.23 15.10 9.98
CA ALA A 65 6.28 15.28 11.07
C ALA A 65 5.29 16.41 10.81
N ASP A 66 5.74 17.56 10.25
CA ASP A 66 4.83 18.64 9.85
C ASP A 66 3.81 18.16 8.81
N CYS A 67 4.26 17.39 7.82
CA CYS A 67 3.37 16.84 6.78
C CYS A 67 2.41 15.79 7.34
N ALA A 68 2.86 14.96 8.28
CA ALA A 68 1.99 13.97 8.92
C ALA A 68 0.92 14.65 9.78
N LEU A 69 1.30 15.64 10.59
CA LEU A 69 0.35 16.40 11.39
C LEU A 69 -0.63 17.18 10.50
N ALA A 70 -0.14 17.81 9.43
CA ALA A 70 -0.99 18.48 8.45
C ALA A 70 -2.05 17.52 7.87
N ALA A 71 -1.67 16.29 7.54
CA ALA A 71 -2.62 15.28 7.06
C ALA A 71 -3.68 14.97 8.12
N TYR A 72 -3.28 14.71 9.36
CA TYR A 72 -4.21 14.35 10.44
C TYR A 72 -5.18 15.49 10.75
N ALA A 73 -4.71 16.73 10.78
CA ALA A 73 -5.56 17.89 11.04
C ALA A 73 -6.72 18.03 10.03
N LEU A 74 -6.57 17.57 8.78
CA LEU A 74 -7.61 17.65 7.76
C LEU A 74 -8.82 16.75 8.02
N SER A 75 -8.71 15.70 8.83
CA SER A 75 -9.84 14.84 9.21
C SER A 75 -10.44 15.16 10.57
N GLU A 76 -9.88 16.12 11.30
CA GLU A 76 -10.37 16.51 12.62
C GLU A 76 -11.43 17.61 12.58
N CYS A 77 -11.20 18.63 11.78
CA CYS A 77 -12.12 19.74 11.66
C CYS A 77 -11.84 20.60 10.42
N CYS A 78 -12.83 21.38 10.02
CA CYS A 78 -12.72 22.39 8.98
C CYS A 78 -13.56 23.62 9.35
N GLU A 79 -13.56 24.64 8.53
CA GLU A 79 -14.36 25.87 8.80
C GLU A 79 -15.85 25.54 8.98
N LYS A 80 -16.41 24.68 8.14
CA LYS A 80 -17.83 24.26 8.21
C LYS A 80 -18.11 23.35 9.42
N TYR A 81 -17.18 22.49 9.77
CA TYR A 81 -17.28 21.54 10.89
C TYR A 81 -16.14 21.81 11.88
N PRO A 82 -16.30 22.80 12.79
CA PRO A 82 -15.20 23.37 13.57
C PRO A 82 -14.65 22.48 14.68
N ASP A 83 -15.21 21.30 14.89
CA ASP A 83 -14.73 20.25 15.79
C ASP A 83 -15.11 18.86 15.29
N TYR A 84 -14.38 17.85 15.78
CA TYR A 84 -14.58 16.44 15.41
C TYR A 84 -16.02 15.96 15.61
N SER A 85 -16.68 16.39 16.69
CA SER A 85 -18.06 15.97 16.99
C SER A 85 -19.03 16.43 15.90
N LYS A 86 -18.88 17.64 15.37
CA LYS A 86 -19.73 18.16 14.29
C LYS A 86 -19.44 17.49 12.95
N LEU A 87 -18.17 17.22 12.66
CA LEU A 87 -17.80 16.48 11.46
C LEU A 87 -18.33 15.04 11.53
N SER A 88 -18.13 14.38 12.67
CA SER A 88 -18.62 13.02 12.92
C SER A 88 -20.15 12.93 12.86
N ALA A 89 -20.87 13.91 13.43
CA ALA A 89 -22.34 13.96 13.34
C ALA A 89 -22.80 14.09 11.88
N ALA A 90 -22.19 14.97 11.09
CA ALA A 90 -22.53 15.13 9.68
C ALA A 90 -22.25 13.85 8.86
N LEU A 91 -21.20 13.11 9.19
CA LEU A 91 -20.90 11.83 8.55
C LEU A 91 -21.88 10.73 8.99
N LEU A 92 -22.28 10.72 10.27
CA LEU A 92 -23.28 9.79 10.78
C LEU A 92 -24.67 10.00 10.12
N ASP A 93 -25.07 11.26 9.92
CA ASP A 93 -26.30 11.61 9.18
C ASP A 93 -26.27 11.14 7.71
N MET A 94 -25.10 10.84 7.18
CA MET A 94 -24.87 10.25 5.85
C MET A 94 -24.75 8.71 5.93
N TYR A 95 -25.53 8.04 6.77
CA TYR A 95 -25.55 6.57 6.92
C TYR A 95 -24.17 6.01 7.33
N ASP A 96 -23.55 6.62 8.32
CA ASP A 96 -22.23 6.25 8.83
C ASP A 96 -21.13 6.36 7.74
N ALA A 97 -21.16 7.45 6.97
CA ALA A 97 -20.07 7.79 6.08
C ALA A 97 -18.80 8.06 6.89
N SER A 98 -17.65 7.90 6.27
CA SER A 98 -16.37 8.13 6.92
C SER A 98 -15.43 8.99 6.09
N VAL A 99 -14.61 9.80 6.76
CA VAL A 99 -13.47 10.51 6.19
C VAL A 99 -12.28 10.24 7.09
N SER A 100 -11.16 9.86 6.50
CA SER A 100 -9.91 9.61 7.21
C SER A 100 -8.72 10.10 6.39
N THR A 101 -7.62 10.38 7.07
CA THR A 101 -6.38 10.80 6.46
C THR A 101 -5.23 9.89 6.85
N SER A 102 -4.22 9.83 6.02
CA SER A 102 -2.99 9.08 6.29
C SER A 102 -1.81 9.67 5.54
N THR A 103 -0.61 9.37 6.02
CA THR A 103 0.62 9.63 5.27
C THR A 103 1.39 8.33 5.12
N SER A 104 1.98 8.12 3.95
CA SER A 104 2.74 6.91 3.62
C SER A 104 3.90 7.23 2.68
N SER A 105 4.89 6.35 2.63
CA SER A 105 5.85 6.32 1.53
C SER A 105 5.33 5.40 0.44
N ARG A 106 5.30 5.90 -0.79
CA ARG A 106 4.98 5.13 -1.98
C ARG A 106 5.94 5.49 -3.11
N TRP A 107 6.63 4.51 -3.66
CA TRP A 107 7.53 4.71 -4.80
C TRP A 107 8.65 5.74 -4.52
N GLY A 108 9.12 5.82 -3.28
CA GLY A 108 10.08 6.82 -2.83
C GLY A 108 9.52 8.24 -2.76
N LYS A 109 8.19 8.42 -2.74
CA LYS A 109 7.50 9.70 -2.60
C LYS A 109 6.65 9.71 -1.35
N ARG A 110 6.45 10.90 -0.78
CA ARG A 110 5.43 11.09 0.26
C ARG A 110 4.06 11.09 -0.40
N CYS A 111 3.16 10.29 0.14
CA CYS A 111 1.77 10.25 -0.26
C CYS A 111 0.89 10.61 0.95
N THR A 112 0.34 11.82 0.94
CA THR A 112 -0.71 12.24 1.87
C THR A 112 -2.04 11.90 1.23
N GLU A 113 -2.85 11.09 1.88
CA GLU A 113 -4.12 10.61 1.33
C GLU A 113 -5.29 11.00 2.25
N ILE A 114 -6.36 11.57 1.67
CA ILE A 114 -7.66 11.72 2.31
C ILE A 114 -8.63 10.77 1.62
N VAL A 115 -9.31 9.94 2.40
CA VAL A 115 -10.23 8.89 1.92
C VAL A 115 -11.59 9.10 2.52
N GLY A 116 -12.60 9.18 1.66
CA GLY A 116 -13.99 9.16 2.08
C GLY A 116 -14.69 7.90 1.60
N ARG A 117 -15.66 7.42 2.40
CA ARG A 117 -16.53 6.30 2.05
C ARG A 117 -17.96 6.64 2.42
N THR A 118 -18.91 6.25 1.59
CA THR A 118 -20.35 6.39 1.84
C THR A 118 -21.12 5.27 1.18
N LEU A 119 -22.33 5.06 1.64
CA LEU A 119 -23.29 4.19 0.97
C LEU A 119 -23.60 4.76 -0.43
N ASP A 120 -23.97 3.90 -1.38
CA ASP A 120 -24.44 4.36 -2.69
C ASP A 120 -25.83 4.99 -2.58
N ASP A 121 -26.09 6.03 -3.38
CA ASP A 121 -27.35 6.79 -3.41
C ASP A 121 -28.59 5.92 -3.53
N ARG A 122 -28.49 4.72 -4.15
CA ARG A 122 -29.61 3.75 -4.27
C ARG A 122 -30.19 3.30 -2.94
N TYR A 123 -29.39 3.37 -1.89
CA TYR A 123 -29.76 2.91 -0.56
C TYR A 123 -30.13 4.04 0.38
N ALA A 124 -30.03 5.30 -0.08
CA ALA A 124 -30.50 6.45 0.66
C ALA A 124 -32.03 6.43 0.76
N LEU A 125 -32.58 6.71 1.94
CA LEU A 125 -34.02 6.56 2.21
C LEU A 125 -34.83 7.72 1.65
N ASP A 126 -34.27 8.93 1.68
CA ASP A 126 -34.95 10.18 1.29
C ASP A 126 -34.40 10.74 -0.05
N GLY A 127 -33.65 9.93 -0.80
CA GLY A 127 -33.13 10.29 -2.12
C GLY A 127 -31.93 11.25 -2.08
N GLU A 128 -31.21 11.26 -0.96
CA GLU A 128 -30.00 12.04 -0.76
C GLU A 128 -28.92 11.66 -1.77
N LYS A 129 -28.08 12.63 -2.12
CA LYS A 129 -26.96 12.46 -3.03
C LYS A 129 -25.66 12.29 -2.24
N LEU A 130 -25.53 11.11 -1.61
CA LEU A 130 -24.47 10.79 -0.63
C LEU A 130 -23.08 10.91 -1.23
N GLU A 131 -22.88 10.40 -2.46
CA GLU A 131 -21.61 10.50 -3.17
C GLU A 131 -21.18 11.96 -3.36
N ARG A 132 -22.10 12.82 -3.76
CA ARG A 132 -21.85 14.25 -3.96
C ARG A 132 -21.59 14.98 -2.65
N GLU A 133 -22.33 14.69 -1.58
CA GLU A 133 -22.10 15.27 -0.26
C GLU A 133 -20.76 14.82 0.33
N LEU A 134 -20.37 13.56 0.14
CA LEU A 134 -19.05 13.09 0.52
C LEU A 134 -17.94 13.88 -0.17
N ALA A 135 -18.06 14.09 -1.48
CA ALA A 135 -17.10 14.91 -2.23
C ALA A 135 -16.99 16.34 -1.67
N ARG A 136 -18.12 16.95 -1.28
CA ARG A 136 -18.15 18.27 -0.63
C ARG A 136 -17.47 18.27 0.72
N ILE A 137 -17.74 17.27 1.57
CA ILE A 137 -17.08 17.18 2.89
C ILE A 137 -15.56 17.01 2.72
N ILE A 138 -15.11 16.17 1.80
CA ILE A 138 -13.67 16.04 1.49
C ILE A 138 -13.09 17.40 1.04
N CYS A 139 -13.81 18.12 0.18
CA CYS A 139 -13.37 19.45 -0.26
C CYS A 139 -13.34 20.46 0.90
N GLU A 140 -14.33 20.45 1.81
CA GLU A 140 -14.29 21.33 2.99
C GLU A 140 -13.06 21.02 3.86
N CYS A 141 -12.79 19.74 4.13
CA CYS A 141 -11.61 19.32 4.89
C CYS A 141 -10.30 19.69 4.19
N LEU A 142 -10.22 19.49 2.87
CA LEU A 142 -8.98 19.68 2.12
C LEU A 142 -8.68 21.13 1.80
N PHE A 143 -9.68 21.96 1.47
CA PHE A 143 -9.47 23.34 0.99
C PHE A 143 -9.79 24.42 2.01
N ARG A 144 -10.54 24.09 3.07
CA ARG A 144 -10.99 25.01 4.11
C ARG A 144 -10.74 24.46 5.51
N PRO A 145 -9.48 24.04 5.82
CA PRO A 145 -9.18 23.55 7.16
C PRO A 145 -9.39 24.67 8.18
N LYS A 146 -9.66 24.32 9.43
CA LYS A 146 -9.79 25.29 10.52
C LYS A 146 -8.43 25.94 10.81
N ALA A 147 -8.18 27.11 10.21
CA ALA A 147 -6.92 27.84 10.32
C ALA A 147 -7.16 29.34 10.44
N LYS A 148 -6.26 30.04 11.12
CA LYS A 148 -6.30 31.47 11.28
C LYS A 148 -4.88 32.04 11.26
N ASP A 149 -4.70 33.19 10.60
CA ASP A 149 -3.43 33.91 10.54
C ASP A 149 -2.23 33.08 10.08
N GLY A 150 -2.46 32.11 9.19
CA GLY A 150 -1.43 31.23 8.64
C GLY A 150 -1.01 30.10 9.58
N ALA A 151 -1.86 29.68 10.51
CA ALA A 151 -1.65 28.57 11.43
C ALA A 151 -2.94 27.75 11.59
N PHE A 152 -2.81 26.45 11.82
CA PHE A 152 -3.93 25.62 12.27
C PHE A 152 -4.40 26.05 13.67
N ASP A 153 -5.56 25.55 14.10
CA ASP A 153 -6.02 25.72 15.47
C ASP A 153 -5.01 25.11 16.46
N GLU A 154 -4.52 25.93 17.40
CA GLU A 154 -3.44 25.52 18.32
C GLU A 154 -3.82 24.30 19.16
N LYS A 155 -5.07 24.26 19.66
CA LYS A 155 -5.56 23.16 20.48
C LYS A 155 -5.62 21.84 19.70
N VAL A 156 -6.07 21.91 18.43
CA VAL A 156 -6.09 20.73 17.53
C VAL A 156 -4.67 20.29 17.24
N THR A 157 -3.78 21.23 16.97
CA THR A 157 -2.36 20.92 16.71
C THR A 157 -1.69 20.22 17.88
N GLU A 158 -1.89 20.69 19.11
CA GLU A 158 -1.32 20.07 20.30
C GLU A 158 -1.84 18.64 20.50
N MET A 159 -3.15 18.43 20.32
CA MET A 159 -3.76 17.11 20.40
C MET A 159 -3.15 16.17 19.34
N MET A 160 -3.11 16.60 18.07
CA MET A 160 -2.55 15.79 16.98
C MET A 160 -1.05 15.54 17.13
N ARG A 161 -0.30 16.49 17.69
CA ARG A 161 1.13 16.31 17.98
C ARG A 161 1.34 15.25 19.06
N ALA A 162 0.55 15.26 20.11
CA ALA A 162 0.61 14.23 21.15
C ALA A 162 0.27 12.83 20.58
N GLU A 163 -0.76 12.73 19.75
CA GLU A 163 -1.12 11.47 19.07
C GLU A 163 -0.03 11.00 18.10
N LEU A 164 0.60 11.92 17.37
CA LEU A 164 1.71 11.59 16.45
C LEU A 164 2.89 11.04 17.23
N ILE A 165 3.29 11.67 18.32
CA ILE A 165 4.38 11.21 19.21
C ILE A 165 4.04 9.82 19.75
N ASP A 166 2.85 9.65 20.32
CA ASP A 166 2.38 8.36 20.84
C ASP A 166 2.41 7.25 19.76
N SER A 167 1.99 7.59 18.54
CA SER A 167 2.04 6.67 17.39
C SER A 167 3.46 6.27 17.01
N ILE A 168 4.42 7.20 17.09
CA ILE A 168 5.83 6.95 16.80
C ILE A 168 6.43 6.07 17.92
N ASP A 169 6.22 6.44 19.16
CA ASP A 169 6.81 5.74 20.31
C ASP A 169 6.21 4.35 20.52
N SER A 170 4.92 4.18 20.24
CA SER A 170 4.25 2.89 20.36
C SER A 170 4.71 1.83 19.37
N VAL A 171 5.46 2.19 18.33
CA VAL A 171 6.03 1.23 17.36
C VAL A 171 6.86 0.15 18.04
N ILE A 172 7.55 0.50 19.14
CA ILE A 172 8.34 -0.44 19.94
C ILE A 172 7.49 -1.59 20.52
N ASN A 173 6.19 -1.43 20.64
CA ASN A 173 5.28 -2.46 21.14
C ASN A 173 4.98 -3.53 20.08
N ASP A 174 5.04 -3.19 18.78
CA ASP A 174 4.98 -4.12 17.67
C ASP A 174 6.43 -4.45 17.22
N LYS A 175 6.98 -5.54 17.73
CA LYS A 175 8.37 -5.95 17.44
C LYS A 175 8.63 -6.19 15.97
N SER A 176 7.63 -6.65 15.21
CA SER A 176 7.76 -6.86 13.77
C SER A 176 7.89 -5.53 13.03
N ARG A 177 7.07 -4.55 13.39
CA ARG A 177 7.13 -3.20 12.82
C ARG A 177 8.41 -2.47 13.25
N PHE A 178 8.80 -2.60 14.51
CA PHE A 178 10.05 -2.03 15.03
C PHE A 178 11.28 -2.59 14.29
N ALA A 179 11.36 -3.91 14.16
CA ALA A 179 12.42 -4.57 13.38
C ALA A 179 12.41 -4.13 11.91
N ALA A 180 11.22 -3.95 11.31
CA ALA A 180 11.10 -3.49 9.93
C ALA A 180 11.65 -2.07 9.75
N GLN A 181 11.35 -1.15 10.66
CA GLN A 181 11.84 0.23 10.60
C GLN A 181 13.36 0.31 10.82
N ASN A 182 13.90 -0.42 11.79
CA ASN A 182 15.34 -0.43 12.03
C ASN A 182 16.12 -1.07 10.86
N ALA A 183 15.60 -2.15 10.32
CA ALA A 183 16.19 -2.77 9.14
C ALA A 183 16.13 -1.84 7.90
N ALA A 184 15.03 -1.09 7.72
CA ALA A 184 14.88 -0.13 6.62
C ALA A 184 15.89 1.02 6.70
N LYS A 185 16.18 1.54 7.90
CA LYS A 185 17.23 2.56 8.12
C LYS A 185 18.59 2.13 7.55
N ILE A 186 18.88 0.84 7.60
CA ILE A 186 20.14 0.29 7.09
C ILE A 186 19.99 -0.04 5.60
N ALA A 187 18.94 -0.75 5.22
CA ALA A 187 18.73 -1.21 3.84
C ALA A 187 18.56 -0.06 2.85
N PHE A 188 17.91 1.02 3.26
CA PHE A 188 17.58 2.17 2.43
C PHE A 188 18.29 3.46 2.86
N ALA A 189 19.45 3.35 3.50
CA ALA A 189 20.24 4.51 3.95
C ALA A 189 20.49 5.51 2.81
N GLY A 190 20.15 6.78 3.02
CA GLY A 190 20.20 7.84 2.01
C GLY A 190 19.07 7.83 0.99
N GLU A 191 18.09 6.94 1.13
CA GLU A 191 16.91 6.88 0.29
C GLU A 191 15.64 7.36 1.06
N PRO A 192 14.57 7.75 0.36
CA PRO A 192 13.33 8.19 1.01
C PRO A 192 12.73 7.19 2.02
N ASP A 193 12.93 5.90 1.79
CA ASP A 193 12.39 4.83 2.62
C ASP A 193 13.27 4.47 3.84
N GLU A 194 14.37 5.22 4.08
CA GLU A 194 15.21 5.13 5.27
C GLU A 194 14.41 5.43 6.56
N LEU A 195 13.58 6.46 6.53
CA LEU A 195 12.81 6.91 7.68
C LEU A 195 11.30 6.75 7.44
N PRO A 196 10.52 6.54 8.51
CA PRO A 196 9.06 6.54 8.42
C PRO A 196 8.52 7.85 7.82
N PRO A 197 7.40 7.81 7.08
CA PRO A 197 6.78 9.02 6.53
C PRO A 197 6.29 10.01 7.60
N THR A 198 6.12 9.55 8.84
CA THR A 198 5.76 10.35 10.01
C THR A 198 6.94 11.08 10.65
N GLY A 199 8.18 10.79 10.26
CA GLY A 199 9.38 11.32 10.88
C GLY A 199 9.76 10.63 12.17
N THR A 200 10.58 11.30 12.97
CA THR A 200 11.08 10.84 14.27
C THR A 200 10.34 11.53 15.42
N HIS A 201 10.54 11.03 16.65
CA HIS A 201 10.03 11.67 17.88
C HIS A 201 10.49 13.13 17.97
N GLU A 202 11.78 13.38 17.79
CA GLU A 202 12.38 14.72 17.86
C GLU A 202 11.85 15.67 16.78
N ASP A 203 11.47 15.13 15.61
CA ASP A 203 10.81 15.91 14.56
C ASP A 203 9.39 16.29 14.97
N ALA A 204 8.66 15.35 15.58
CA ALA A 204 7.28 15.56 16.02
C ALA A 204 7.19 16.56 17.17
N GLU A 205 8.16 16.57 18.11
CA GLU A 205 8.20 17.56 19.19
C GLU A 205 8.33 18.99 18.69
N LYS A 206 8.99 19.22 17.54
CA LYS A 206 9.21 20.55 16.95
C LYS A 206 8.05 21.09 16.15
N VAL A 207 7.05 20.27 15.86
CA VAL A 207 5.88 20.67 15.07
C VAL A 207 5.08 21.77 15.78
N THR A 208 4.73 22.80 15.06
CA THR A 208 3.89 23.90 15.51
C THR A 208 2.67 24.07 14.59
N ALA A 209 1.63 24.74 15.07
CA ALA A 209 0.45 25.05 14.26
C ALA A 209 0.81 25.81 12.97
N LYS A 210 1.82 26.67 13.02
CA LYS A 210 2.31 27.43 11.88
C LYS A 210 3.14 26.57 10.93
N SER A 211 4.05 25.72 11.41
CA SER A 211 4.88 24.87 10.53
C SER A 211 4.03 23.81 9.83
N ALA A 212 3.10 23.17 10.53
CA ALA A 212 2.17 22.22 9.95
C ALA A 212 1.24 22.86 8.90
N PHE A 213 0.74 24.07 9.16
CA PHE A 213 -0.06 24.80 8.18
C PHE A 213 0.75 25.20 6.94
N ALA A 214 2.01 25.61 7.12
CA ALA A 214 2.91 25.89 6.00
C ALA A 214 3.16 24.62 5.16
N ALA A 215 3.37 23.45 5.79
CA ALA A 215 3.51 22.17 5.11
C ALA A 215 2.22 21.79 4.35
N TYR A 216 1.04 21.97 4.95
CA TYR A 216 -0.25 21.78 4.28
C TYR A 216 -0.35 22.63 3.01
N ARG A 217 -0.05 23.93 3.12
CA ARG A 217 -0.11 24.87 1.98
C ARG A 217 0.83 24.44 0.87
N GLU A 218 2.06 24.12 1.20
CA GLU A 218 3.06 23.66 0.24
C GLU A 218 2.61 22.35 -0.46
N ILE A 219 2.09 21.36 0.31
CA ILE A 219 1.53 20.14 -0.26
C ILE A 219 0.39 20.45 -1.22
N LEU A 220 -0.57 21.28 -0.83
CA LEU A 220 -1.72 21.62 -1.67
C LEU A 220 -1.30 22.30 -2.98
N GLU A 221 -0.28 23.15 -2.94
CA GLU A 221 0.20 23.92 -4.10
C GLU A 221 1.12 23.07 -5.02
N THR A 222 1.95 22.19 -4.47
CA THR A 222 3.02 21.53 -5.23
C THR A 222 2.80 20.07 -5.54
N ALA A 223 1.92 19.38 -4.78
CA ALA A 223 1.71 17.95 -4.97
C ALA A 223 1.18 17.60 -6.36
N ARG A 224 1.60 16.48 -6.90
CA ARG A 224 0.81 15.77 -7.88
C ARG A 224 -0.40 15.16 -7.19
N VAL A 225 -1.58 15.37 -7.75
CA VAL A 225 -2.83 14.88 -7.15
C VAL A 225 -3.44 13.80 -8.03
N GLU A 226 -3.70 12.66 -7.42
CA GLU A 226 -4.39 11.53 -8.05
C GLU A 226 -5.67 11.25 -7.25
N ILE A 227 -6.81 11.47 -7.88
CA ILE A 227 -8.13 11.24 -7.29
C ILE A 227 -8.68 9.94 -7.87
N PHE A 228 -9.07 9.01 -7.00
CA PHE A 228 -9.73 7.77 -7.37
C PHE A 228 -11.14 7.76 -6.80
N ALA A 229 -12.12 7.86 -7.67
CA ALA A 229 -13.53 7.69 -7.35
C ALA A 229 -13.97 6.30 -7.81
N SER A 230 -14.33 5.43 -6.87
CA SER A 230 -14.65 4.03 -7.14
C SER A 230 -15.94 3.61 -6.45
N GLY A 231 -16.84 2.92 -7.19
CA GLY A 231 -18.14 2.52 -6.67
C GLY A 231 -19.16 2.31 -7.75
N CYS A 232 -20.44 2.50 -7.41
CA CYS A 232 -21.53 2.34 -8.33
C CYS A 232 -21.93 3.62 -9.08
N SER A 233 -21.62 4.79 -8.50
CA SER A 233 -21.95 6.10 -9.05
C SER A 233 -21.15 6.41 -10.32
N ASP A 234 -21.66 7.33 -11.14
CA ASP A 234 -20.93 7.81 -12.33
C ASP A 234 -19.86 8.85 -12.03
N PHE A 235 -19.87 9.42 -10.82
CA PHE A 235 -18.92 10.41 -10.32
C PHE A 235 -18.77 11.69 -11.14
N SER A 236 -19.68 11.98 -12.07
CA SER A 236 -19.61 13.16 -12.94
C SER A 236 -19.67 14.47 -12.14
N GLU A 237 -20.52 14.52 -11.11
CA GLU A 237 -20.63 15.70 -10.26
C GLU A 237 -19.43 15.82 -9.31
N THR A 238 -18.96 14.72 -8.75
CA THR A 238 -17.73 14.67 -7.94
C THR A 238 -16.55 15.23 -8.72
N GLU A 239 -16.37 14.81 -9.96
CA GLU A 239 -15.31 15.32 -10.83
C GLU A 239 -15.40 16.86 -10.99
N LYS A 240 -16.59 17.38 -11.29
CA LYS A 240 -16.80 18.83 -11.44
C LYS A 240 -16.50 19.61 -10.15
N ILE A 241 -16.87 19.03 -8.99
CA ILE A 241 -16.56 19.61 -7.69
C ILE A 241 -15.05 19.75 -7.51
N PHE A 242 -14.30 18.65 -7.68
CA PHE A 242 -12.84 18.69 -7.54
C PHE A 242 -12.17 19.58 -8.60
N ALA A 243 -12.60 19.54 -9.85
CA ALA A 243 -12.07 20.39 -10.91
C ALA A 243 -12.21 21.88 -10.56
N ARG A 244 -13.36 22.29 -10.04
CA ARG A 244 -13.61 23.67 -9.61
C ARG A 244 -12.70 24.06 -8.44
N GLU A 245 -12.64 23.24 -7.38
CA GLU A 245 -11.87 23.56 -6.18
C GLU A 245 -10.35 23.63 -6.49
N PHE A 246 -9.81 22.66 -7.22
CA PHE A 246 -8.40 22.68 -7.60
C PHE A 246 -8.04 23.78 -8.59
N SER A 247 -8.97 24.21 -9.46
CA SER A 247 -8.75 25.34 -10.37
C SER A 247 -8.66 26.69 -9.64
N ALA A 248 -9.21 26.78 -8.43
CA ALA A 248 -9.12 27.98 -7.59
C ALA A 248 -7.78 28.07 -6.82
N VAL A 249 -6.99 26.98 -6.76
CA VAL A 249 -5.68 26.97 -6.11
C VAL A 249 -4.60 27.37 -7.11
N ASN A 250 -3.73 28.30 -6.74
CA ASN A 250 -2.56 28.65 -7.54
C ASN A 250 -1.51 27.54 -7.44
N ARG A 251 -1.60 26.56 -8.33
CA ARG A 251 -0.78 25.34 -8.27
C ARG A 251 0.51 25.47 -9.07
N ARG A 252 1.58 24.91 -8.51
CA ARG A 252 2.91 24.80 -9.12
C ARG A 252 3.42 23.36 -8.96
N CYS A 253 2.71 22.38 -9.54
CA CYS A 253 3.02 20.96 -9.40
C CYS A 253 4.50 20.67 -9.68
N THR A 254 5.21 20.10 -8.71
CA THR A 254 6.64 19.79 -8.81
C THR A 254 6.89 18.33 -9.21
N VAL A 255 5.93 17.43 -8.96
CA VAL A 255 6.01 16.01 -9.33
C VAL A 255 5.31 15.79 -10.68
N ASN A 256 6.00 16.14 -11.76
CA ASN A 256 5.43 16.01 -13.11
C ASN A 256 5.23 14.55 -13.54
N GLU A 257 6.16 13.68 -13.18
CA GLU A 257 6.07 12.25 -13.47
C GLU A 257 6.29 11.43 -12.20
N LEU A 258 5.54 10.34 -12.09
CA LEU A 258 5.80 9.28 -11.13
C LEU A 258 6.73 8.28 -11.79
N VAL A 259 7.96 8.23 -11.32
CA VAL A 259 8.97 7.28 -11.81
C VAL A 259 9.41 6.42 -10.64
N ALA A 260 9.29 5.12 -10.80
CA ALA A 260 9.86 4.16 -9.86
C ALA A 260 11.38 4.21 -9.92
N LYS A 261 12.03 4.46 -8.81
CA LYS A 261 13.49 4.50 -8.72
C LYS A 261 13.99 3.24 -8.01
N PRO A 262 14.78 2.39 -8.70
CA PRO A 262 15.40 1.24 -8.06
C PRO A 262 16.26 1.66 -6.87
N SER A 263 16.20 0.87 -5.81
CA SER A 263 17.07 1.05 -4.66
C SER A 263 18.53 0.69 -4.99
N ALA A 264 19.47 1.46 -4.48
CA ALA A 264 20.88 1.23 -4.71
C ALA A 264 21.39 -0.03 -3.97
N LEU A 265 22.11 -0.89 -4.67
CA LEU A 265 22.78 -2.06 -4.08
C LEU A 265 24.09 -1.66 -3.44
N LYS A 266 24.37 -2.12 -2.22
CA LYS A 266 25.63 -1.94 -1.54
C LYS A 266 26.73 -2.84 -2.14
N GLU A 267 27.98 -2.41 -2.08
CA GLU A 267 29.14 -3.20 -2.56
C GLU A 267 29.29 -4.52 -1.78
N THR A 268 29.00 -4.50 -0.49
CA THR A 268 29.04 -5.69 0.38
C THR A 268 27.79 -5.70 1.26
N PRO A 269 27.24 -6.89 1.57
CA PRO A 269 26.11 -7.01 2.47
C PRO A 269 26.42 -6.45 3.87
N VAL A 270 25.50 -5.70 4.44
CA VAL A 270 25.60 -5.16 5.80
C VAL A 270 24.81 -6.07 6.75
N TYR A 271 25.47 -6.47 7.83
CA TYR A 271 24.88 -7.24 8.92
C TYR A 271 24.73 -6.35 10.15
N ALA A 272 23.54 -6.34 10.73
CA ALA A 272 23.27 -5.55 11.94
C ALA A 272 22.33 -6.31 12.87
N GLU A 273 22.49 -6.04 14.16
CA GLU A 273 21.72 -6.71 15.22
C GLU A 273 21.44 -5.71 16.34
N ASP A 274 20.17 -5.69 16.77
CA ASP A 274 19.74 -5.00 17.98
C ASP A 274 19.24 -6.02 19.00
N GLU A 275 19.54 -5.78 20.28
CA GLU A 275 19.01 -6.57 21.38
C GLU A 275 17.80 -5.92 21.99
N PHE A 276 16.78 -6.72 22.26
CA PHE A 276 15.55 -6.27 22.91
C PHE A 276 15.06 -7.29 23.94
N ASP A 277 14.24 -6.84 24.89
CA ASP A 277 13.62 -7.77 25.86
C ASP A 277 12.45 -8.52 25.20
N MET A 278 12.79 -9.66 24.59
CA MET A 278 11.84 -10.53 23.88
C MET A 278 12.35 -11.99 23.86
N LYS A 279 11.40 -12.93 23.80
CA LYS A 279 11.70 -14.37 23.76
C LYS A 279 12.04 -14.91 22.38
N GLN A 280 11.66 -14.21 21.33
CA GLN A 280 11.87 -14.58 19.94
C GLN A 280 12.89 -13.63 19.30
N ALA A 281 13.46 -14.04 18.20
CA ALA A 281 14.22 -13.15 17.34
C ALA A 281 13.46 -12.93 16.02
N ILE A 282 13.67 -11.76 15.41
CA ILE A 282 13.11 -11.42 14.11
C ILE A 282 14.26 -11.19 13.15
N LEU A 283 14.36 -12.04 12.14
CA LEU A 283 15.33 -11.94 11.05
C LEU A 283 14.68 -11.22 9.87
N ARG A 284 15.39 -10.26 9.29
CA ARG A 284 15.00 -9.58 8.05
C ARG A 284 16.19 -9.52 7.09
N MET A 285 15.97 -9.92 5.85
CA MET A 285 16.98 -9.87 4.80
C MET A 285 16.43 -9.08 3.61
N TYR A 286 17.22 -8.15 3.12
CA TYR A 286 16.90 -7.37 1.93
C TYR A 286 17.83 -7.77 0.80
N PHE A 287 17.24 -8.04 -0.35
CA PHE A 287 17.94 -8.27 -1.59
C PHE A 287 17.54 -7.19 -2.58
N LYS A 288 18.47 -6.74 -3.39
CA LYS A 288 18.22 -5.71 -4.39
C LYS A 288 18.59 -6.22 -5.79
N ALA A 289 17.84 -5.75 -6.77
CA ALA A 289 17.98 -6.13 -8.17
C ALA A 289 17.80 -4.89 -9.07
N PRO A 290 18.77 -3.92 -9.07
CA PRO A 290 18.62 -2.65 -9.79
C PRO A 290 18.31 -2.81 -11.29
N ASP A 291 18.78 -3.89 -11.90
CA ASP A 291 18.59 -4.26 -13.33
C ASP A 291 17.45 -5.24 -13.56
N LEU A 292 16.55 -5.41 -12.60
CA LEU A 292 15.37 -6.22 -12.78
C LEU A 292 14.43 -5.57 -13.80
N ASP A 293 14.14 -6.28 -14.87
CA ASP A 293 13.25 -5.87 -15.97
C ASP A 293 12.01 -6.77 -16.09
N ASP A 294 12.09 -8.03 -15.67
CA ASP A 294 10.98 -8.99 -15.68
C ASP A 294 10.31 -9.06 -14.30
N TYR A 295 9.44 -8.08 -14.02
CA TYR A 295 8.76 -8.03 -12.73
C TYR A 295 7.73 -9.14 -12.55
N GLU A 296 7.05 -9.56 -13.61
CA GLU A 296 6.08 -10.65 -13.56
C GLU A 296 6.74 -11.97 -13.12
N ALA A 297 7.93 -12.27 -13.65
CA ALA A 297 8.70 -13.44 -13.23
C ALA A 297 9.22 -13.30 -11.79
N ALA A 298 9.71 -12.11 -11.39
CA ALA A 298 10.15 -11.83 -10.03
C ALA A 298 8.99 -11.93 -9.01
N PHE A 299 7.79 -11.53 -9.41
CA PHE A 299 6.61 -11.66 -8.58
C PHE A 299 6.25 -13.14 -8.33
N ILE A 300 6.23 -13.96 -9.39
CA ILE A 300 6.02 -15.41 -9.26
C ILE A 300 7.15 -16.05 -8.44
N PHE A 301 8.40 -15.67 -8.68
CA PHE A 301 9.55 -16.11 -7.88
C PHE A 301 9.31 -15.90 -6.37
N SER A 302 8.93 -14.68 -5.98
CA SER A 302 8.69 -14.39 -4.57
C SER A 302 7.54 -15.22 -3.98
N ARG A 303 6.51 -15.54 -4.76
CA ARG A 303 5.42 -16.43 -4.32
C ARG A 303 5.92 -17.84 -4.04
N ILE A 304 6.71 -18.40 -4.95
CA ILE A 304 7.29 -19.75 -4.80
C ILE A 304 8.29 -19.80 -3.64
N LEU A 305 9.13 -18.77 -3.49
CA LEU A 305 10.14 -18.74 -2.44
C LEU A 305 9.52 -18.67 -1.05
N GLY A 306 8.62 -17.70 -0.77
CA GLY A 306 8.12 -17.49 0.58
C GLY A 306 6.75 -16.82 0.67
N GLY A 307 6.09 -16.50 -0.45
CA GLY A 307 4.89 -15.66 -0.45
C GLY A 307 3.56 -16.44 -0.35
N MET A 308 3.56 -17.76 -0.24
CA MET A 308 2.34 -18.58 -0.14
C MET A 308 2.51 -19.73 0.84
N THR A 309 1.39 -20.38 1.23
CA THR A 309 1.39 -21.51 2.19
C THR A 309 1.99 -22.79 1.63
N THR A 310 2.24 -22.85 0.34
CA THR A 310 2.93 -23.95 -0.35
C THR A 310 4.32 -23.55 -0.85
N SER A 311 4.83 -22.40 -0.36
CA SER A 311 6.16 -21.90 -0.71
C SER A 311 7.28 -22.73 -0.09
N ARG A 312 8.49 -22.61 -0.64
CA ARG A 312 9.67 -23.32 -0.12
C ARG A 312 9.99 -22.95 1.31
N PHE A 313 9.91 -21.67 1.68
CA PHE A 313 10.11 -21.24 3.07
C PHE A 313 9.12 -21.91 4.01
N PHE A 314 7.85 -21.94 3.64
CA PHE A 314 6.82 -22.55 4.47
C PHE A 314 7.05 -24.06 4.61
N LEU A 315 7.20 -24.78 3.51
CA LEU A 315 7.29 -26.25 3.52
C LEU A 315 8.62 -26.76 4.08
N ASN A 316 9.76 -26.16 3.69
CA ASN A 316 11.06 -26.66 4.06
C ASN A 316 11.55 -26.12 5.40
N ILE A 317 11.43 -24.80 5.63
CA ILE A 317 12.03 -24.15 6.80
C ILE A 317 11.10 -24.24 8.01
N ARG A 318 9.79 -23.94 7.81
CA ARG A 318 8.83 -23.96 8.91
C ARG A 318 8.34 -25.35 9.23
N GLU A 319 7.79 -26.09 8.23
CA GLU A 319 7.13 -27.36 8.49
C GLU A 319 8.14 -28.50 8.66
N LYS A 320 9.11 -28.64 7.76
CA LYS A 320 10.05 -29.75 7.77
C LYS A 320 11.16 -29.59 8.81
N GLU A 321 11.81 -28.41 8.84
CA GLU A 321 12.94 -28.17 9.73
C GLU A 321 12.56 -27.53 11.06
N SER A 322 11.35 -26.99 11.19
CA SER A 322 10.81 -26.33 12.39
C SER A 322 11.72 -25.20 12.92
N LEU A 323 12.37 -24.45 12.01
CA LEU A 323 13.32 -23.41 12.38
C LEU A 323 12.66 -22.07 12.73
N CYS A 324 11.41 -21.87 12.32
CA CYS A 324 10.71 -20.59 12.52
C CYS A 324 9.23 -20.78 12.83
N TYR A 325 8.63 -19.81 13.48
CA TYR A 325 7.18 -19.73 13.69
C TYR A 325 6.45 -19.24 12.45
N TYR A 326 7.07 -18.31 11.77
CA TYR A 326 6.65 -17.83 10.46
C TYR A 326 7.87 -17.43 9.64
N CYS A 327 7.78 -17.59 8.34
CA CYS A 327 8.73 -17.05 7.37
C CYS A 327 7.99 -16.70 6.09
N SER A 328 8.38 -15.60 5.47
CA SER A 328 7.77 -15.15 4.23
C SER A 328 8.70 -14.22 3.46
N CYS A 329 8.33 -13.93 2.21
CA CYS A 329 8.97 -12.87 1.44
C CYS A 329 7.99 -12.17 0.50
N TYR A 330 8.37 -10.98 0.06
CA TYR A 330 7.66 -10.21 -0.95
C TYR A 330 8.61 -9.33 -1.75
N THR A 331 8.23 -9.00 -2.98
CA THR A 331 8.96 -8.08 -3.85
C THR A 331 8.32 -6.69 -3.84
N ASP A 332 9.18 -5.65 -3.86
CA ASP A 332 8.77 -4.29 -4.18
C ASP A 332 9.19 -3.95 -5.61
N ARG A 333 8.18 -3.69 -6.46
CA ARG A 333 8.39 -3.38 -7.87
C ARG A 333 9.10 -2.05 -8.08
N ALA A 334 8.80 -1.05 -7.25
CA ALA A 334 9.38 0.29 -7.40
C ALA A 334 10.83 0.33 -6.95
N ALA A 335 11.13 -0.23 -5.78
CA ALA A 335 12.48 -0.36 -5.25
C ALA A 335 13.31 -1.46 -5.93
N ARG A 336 12.67 -2.33 -6.73
CA ARG A 336 13.29 -3.55 -7.30
C ARG A 336 14.00 -4.36 -6.23
N SER A 337 13.32 -4.62 -5.15
CA SER A 337 13.85 -5.33 -3.99
C SER A 337 13.00 -6.55 -3.62
N LEU A 338 13.61 -7.48 -2.92
CA LEU A 338 12.97 -8.61 -2.25
C LEU A 338 13.26 -8.50 -0.77
N THR A 339 12.23 -8.55 0.04
CA THR A 339 12.35 -8.63 1.50
C THR A 339 11.95 -10.02 1.97
N CYS A 340 12.85 -10.70 2.66
CA CYS A 340 12.59 -11.95 3.35
C CYS A 340 12.59 -11.72 4.86
N TYR A 341 11.69 -12.37 5.60
CA TYR A 341 11.61 -12.21 7.05
C TYR A 341 11.13 -13.49 7.74
N ALA A 342 11.58 -13.68 8.98
CA ALA A 342 11.19 -14.81 9.80
C ALA A 342 11.15 -14.46 11.28
N GLY A 343 10.20 -15.06 12.02
CA GLY A 343 10.17 -15.08 13.47
C GLY A 343 10.72 -16.41 13.97
N ILE A 344 11.81 -16.38 14.72
CA ILE A 344 12.64 -17.54 15.04
C ILE A 344 12.94 -17.61 16.55
N GLU A 345 13.36 -18.77 17.02
CA GLU A 345 14.06 -18.86 18.30
C GLU A 345 15.49 -18.32 18.14
N PRO A 346 16.04 -17.54 19.09
CA PRO A 346 17.39 -16.97 18.98
C PRO A 346 18.47 -17.99 18.63
N LYS A 347 18.43 -19.18 19.22
CA LYS A 347 19.38 -20.28 18.95
C LYS A 347 19.36 -20.77 17.49
N ASN A 348 18.24 -20.59 16.78
CA ASN A 348 18.05 -21.04 15.40
C ASN A 348 18.44 -19.98 14.35
N ARG A 349 18.86 -18.78 14.75
CA ARG A 349 19.13 -17.64 13.86
C ARG A 349 19.99 -18.00 12.65
N LYS A 350 21.21 -18.52 12.90
CA LYS A 350 22.14 -18.85 11.81
C LYS A 350 21.60 -19.92 10.88
N ARG A 351 20.99 -20.97 11.45
CA ARG A 351 20.41 -22.06 10.66
C ARG A 351 19.24 -21.57 9.80
N ALA A 352 18.39 -20.71 10.34
CA ALA A 352 17.25 -20.16 9.59
C ALA A 352 17.74 -19.25 8.45
N GLU A 353 18.71 -18.37 8.71
CA GLU A 353 19.36 -17.53 7.70
C GLU A 353 19.97 -18.37 6.57
N GLU A 354 20.80 -19.36 6.93
CA GLU A 354 21.45 -20.29 5.98
C GLU A 354 20.42 -21.08 5.16
N ALA A 355 19.36 -21.58 5.78
CA ALA A 355 18.29 -22.30 5.12
C ALA A 355 17.52 -21.40 4.13
N MET A 356 17.16 -20.17 4.51
CA MET A 356 16.50 -19.22 3.62
C MET A 356 17.37 -18.84 2.42
N LEU A 357 18.68 -18.63 2.65
CA LEU A 357 19.64 -18.37 1.58
C LEU A 357 19.85 -19.60 0.67
N ALA A 358 19.80 -20.81 1.22
CA ALA A 358 19.92 -22.04 0.46
C ALA A 358 18.73 -22.24 -0.49
N GLU A 359 17.50 -21.98 -0.05
CA GLU A 359 16.31 -22.07 -0.91
C GLU A 359 16.36 -21.07 -2.08
N LEU A 360 16.84 -19.84 -1.82
CA LEU A 360 17.03 -18.86 -2.88
C LEU A 360 18.10 -19.33 -3.87
N ARG A 361 19.25 -19.79 -3.39
CA ARG A 361 20.33 -20.33 -4.23
C ARG A 361 19.86 -21.51 -5.07
N ASP A 362 19.09 -22.42 -4.49
CA ASP A 362 18.56 -23.58 -5.22
C ASP A 362 17.68 -23.15 -6.40
N ILE A 363 16.81 -22.13 -6.23
CA ILE A 363 16.04 -21.58 -7.34
C ILE A 363 16.97 -20.95 -8.41
N CYS A 364 18.02 -20.24 -8.00
CA CYS A 364 18.98 -19.65 -8.94
C CYS A 364 19.77 -20.69 -9.74
N GLU A 365 20.09 -21.83 -9.13
CA GLU A 365 20.90 -22.89 -9.74
C GLU A 365 20.04 -23.90 -10.52
N ASN A 366 18.98 -24.38 -9.92
CA ASN A 366 18.16 -25.49 -10.41
C ASN A 366 16.81 -25.06 -10.99
N GLY A 367 16.36 -23.82 -10.69
CA GLY A 367 15.06 -23.30 -11.13
C GLY A 367 13.92 -23.73 -10.23
N VAL A 368 12.71 -23.64 -10.77
CA VAL A 368 11.47 -24.05 -10.11
C VAL A 368 10.85 -25.22 -10.86
N THR A 369 10.13 -26.09 -10.15
CA THR A 369 9.39 -27.18 -10.77
C THR A 369 8.11 -26.68 -11.44
N GLU A 370 7.59 -27.45 -12.41
CA GLU A 370 6.32 -27.14 -13.07
C GLU A 370 5.15 -27.12 -12.08
N ASP A 371 5.19 -27.91 -11.02
CA ASP A 371 4.17 -27.96 -9.98
C ASP A 371 4.21 -26.70 -9.09
N GLU A 372 5.41 -26.21 -8.69
CA GLU A 372 5.56 -24.94 -7.98
C GLU A 372 5.05 -23.76 -8.81
N LEU A 373 5.42 -23.74 -10.10
CA LEU A 373 4.98 -22.71 -11.04
C LEU A 373 3.45 -22.72 -11.22
N PHE A 374 2.88 -23.92 -11.40
CA PHE A 374 1.44 -24.08 -11.55
C PHE A 374 0.68 -23.60 -10.31
N ARG A 375 1.10 -23.99 -9.10
CA ARG A 375 0.48 -23.56 -7.84
C ARG A 375 0.57 -22.06 -7.65
N ALA A 376 1.72 -21.44 -7.92
CA ALA A 376 1.88 -20.01 -7.81
C ALA A 376 0.95 -19.23 -8.77
N LYS A 377 0.85 -19.67 -10.02
CA LYS A 377 -0.08 -19.08 -11.00
C LYS A 377 -1.54 -19.24 -10.60
N GLN A 378 -1.93 -20.38 -10.07
CA GLN A 378 -3.29 -20.65 -9.57
C GLN A 378 -3.65 -19.66 -8.45
N GLU A 379 -2.81 -19.56 -7.43
CA GLU A 379 -3.03 -18.66 -6.29
C GLU A 379 -3.11 -17.20 -6.73
N LEU A 380 -2.19 -16.77 -7.59
CA LEU A 380 -2.19 -15.41 -8.13
C LEU A 380 -3.44 -15.10 -8.96
N ARG A 381 -3.94 -16.07 -9.74
CA ARG A 381 -5.18 -15.93 -10.48
C ARG A 381 -6.37 -15.71 -9.54
N ASP A 382 -6.43 -16.42 -8.43
CA ASP A 382 -7.52 -16.30 -7.46
C ASP A 382 -7.41 -14.97 -6.67
N GLN A 383 -6.20 -14.54 -6.33
CA GLN A 383 -5.97 -13.20 -5.75
C GLN A 383 -6.37 -12.07 -6.70
N LEU A 384 -6.10 -12.20 -8.00
CA LEU A 384 -6.49 -11.21 -9.00
C LEU A 384 -8.00 -11.12 -9.18
N LYS A 385 -8.72 -12.26 -9.10
CA LYS A 385 -10.21 -12.24 -9.09
C LYS A 385 -10.74 -11.51 -7.86
N ALA A 386 -10.13 -11.69 -6.68
CA ALA A 386 -10.55 -11.03 -5.45
C ALA A 386 -10.36 -9.50 -5.48
N VAL A 387 -9.58 -8.95 -6.41
CA VAL A 387 -9.47 -7.49 -6.61
C VAL A 387 -10.84 -6.87 -6.93
N TYR A 388 -11.71 -7.61 -7.60
CA TYR A 388 -13.07 -7.16 -7.93
C TYR A 388 -14.08 -7.23 -6.79
N ASP A 389 -13.68 -7.72 -5.61
CA ASP A 389 -14.59 -7.86 -4.47
C ASP A 389 -14.87 -6.54 -3.75
N SER A 390 -14.04 -5.52 -3.98
CA SER A 390 -14.26 -4.20 -3.37
C SER A 390 -13.79 -3.03 -4.22
N ALA A 391 -14.51 -1.91 -4.14
CA ALA A 391 -14.13 -0.65 -4.76
C ALA A 391 -12.74 -0.16 -4.29
N ALA A 392 -12.39 -0.43 -3.03
CA ALA A 392 -11.09 -0.08 -2.47
C ALA A 392 -9.96 -0.91 -3.10
N ALA A 393 -10.15 -2.21 -3.29
CA ALA A 393 -9.15 -3.08 -3.92
C ALA A 393 -8.90 -2.67 -5.38
N LEU A 394 -9.94 -2.36 -6.14
CA LEU A 394 -9.82 -1.84 -7.51
C LEU A 394 -9.09 -0.49 -7.55
N ALA A 395 -9.43 0.45 -6.68
CA ALA A 395 -8.73 1.73 -6.59
C ALA A 395 -7.25 1.54 -6.25
N HIS A 396 -6.96 0.61 -5.32
CA HIS A 396 -5.57 0.27 -4.97
C HIS A 396 -4.82 -0.41 -6.12
N TRP A 397 -5.49 -1.28 -6.88
CA TRP A 397 -4.95 -1.93 -8.07
C TRP A 397 -4.43 -0.91 -9.08
N TYR A 398 -5.25 0.06 -9.48
CA TYR A 398 -4.87 1.07 -10.46
C TYR A 398 -3.90 2.11 -9.89
N SER A 399 -4.10 2.55 -8.64
CA SER A 399 -3.20 3.52 -8.01
C SER A 399 -1.78 2.95 -7.84
N GLY A 400 -1.63 1.68 -7.48
CA GLY A 400 -0.35 1.02 -7.34
C GLY A 400 0.46 0.92 -8.65
N ARG A 401 -0.21 1.11 -9.80
CA ARG A 401 0.40 1.02 -11.14
C ARG A 401 0.77 2.35 -11.77
N LEU A 402 0.46 3.45 -11.13
CA LEU A 402 0.73 4.80 -11.64
C LEU A 402 2.18 5.01 -12.13
N PRO A 403 3.24 4.62 -11.38
CA PRO A 403 4.63 4.84 -11.81
C PRO A 403 5.02 4.01 -13.04
N PHE A 404 4.31 2.91 -13.27
CA PHE A 404 4.62 1.97 -14.35
C PHE A 404 3.80 2.24 -15.60
N LYS A 405 2.84 3.18 -15.53
CA LYS A 405 1.90 3.51 -16.63
C LYS A 405 1.21 2.26 -17.20
N ASP A 406 1.07 1.20 -16.38
CA ASP A 406 0.44 -0.07 -16.71
C ASP A 406 -0.95 -0.15 -16.08
N PHE A 407 -1.97 0.22 -16.84
CA PHE A 407 -3.37 0.20 -16.41
C PHE A 407 -4.11 -1.05 -16.87
N SER A 408 -3.39 -2.17 -17.03
CA SER A 408 -4.01 -3.46 -17.33
C SER A 408 -5.05 -3.82 -16.28
N THR A 409 -6.16 -4.38 -16.70
CA THR A 409 -7.13 -4.98 -15.79
C THR A 409 -6.50 -6.18 -15.05
N PRO A 410 -7.07 -6.62 -13.91
CA PRO A 410 -6.61 -7.84 -13.25
C PRO A 410 -6.56 -9.05 -14.17
N GLU A 411 -7.54 -9.22 -15.08
CA GLU A 411 -7.57 -10.30 -16.06
C GLU A 411 -6.46 -10.20 -17.11
N GLU A 412 -6.20 -8.99 -17.63
CA GLU A 412 -5.10 -8.77 -18.58
C GLU A 412 -3.76 -9.04 -17.91
N TYR A 413 -3.61 -8.65 -16.63
CA TYR A 413 -2.41 -8.95 -15.88
C TYR A 413 -2.27 -10.45 -15.57
N ALA A 414 -3.37 -11.14 -15.28
CA ALA A 414 -3.36 -12.61 -15.14
C ALA A 414 -2.81 -13.30 -16.40
N LYS A 415 -3.15 -12.81 -17.60
CA LYS A 415 -2.59 -13.34 -18.86
C LYS A 415 -1.09 -13.11 -18.96
N LYS A 416 -0.57 -11.96 -18.47
CA LYS A 416 0.88 -11.71 -18.41
C LYS A 416 1.58 -12.73 -17.49
N LEU A 417 0.98 -13.03 -16.32
CA LEU A 417 1.50 -14.02 -15.38
C LEU A 417 1.46 -15.44 -15.95
N GLU A 418 0.40 -15.81 -16.69
CA GLU A 418 0.30 -17.12 -17.34
C GLU A 418 1.42 -17.36 -18.37
N ALA A 419 1.89 -16.32 -19.04
CA ALA A 419 2.98 -16.41 -20.02
C ALA A 419 4.38 -16.53 -19.39
N VAL A 420 4.51 -16.46 -18.07
CA VAL A 420 5.80 -16.64 -17.38
C VAL A 420 6.19 -18.12 -17.38
N THR A 421 7.44 -18.40 -17.73
CA THR A 421 8.03 -19.75 -17.74
C THR A 421 8.93 -20.00 -16.53
N ALA A 422 9.23 -21.24 -16.20
CA ALA A 422 10.17 -21.59 -15.14
C ALA A 422 11.56 -20.99 -15.36
N GLU A 423 12.01 -20.91 -16.61
CA GLU A 423 13.31 -20.29 -16.96
C GLU A 423 13.29 -18.78 -16.66
N ARG A 424 12.21 -18.05 -17.01
CA ARG A 424 12.08 -16.63 -16.68
C ARG A 424 12.10 -16.40 -15.16
N VAL A 425 11.45 -17.30 -14.37
CA VAL A 425 11.48 -17.24 -12.90
C VAL A 425 12.90 -17.41 -12.37
N LYS A 426 13.64 -18.36 -12.90
CA LYS A 426 15.05 -18.61 -12.57
C LYS A 426 15.94 -17.41 -12.89
N GLU A 427 15.81 -16.83 -14.08
CA GLU A 427 16.58 -15.66 -14.49
C GLU A 427 16.26 -14.43 -13.63
N ALA A 428 14.99 -14.21 -13.27
CA ALA A 428 14.60 -13.15 -12.35
C ALA A 428 15.19 -13.37 -10.94
N ALA A 429 15.19 -14.62 -10.43
CA ALA A 429 15.77 -14.94 -9.13
C ALA A 429 17.27 -14.58 -9.06
N ARG A 430 18.01 -14.83 -10.14
CA ARG A 430 19.46 -14.54 -10.24
C ARG A 430 19.81 -13.06 -10.15
N LYS A 431 18.85 -12.16 -10.40
CA LYS A 431 19.06 -10.71 -10.29
C LYS A 431 19.13 -10.22 -8.86
N PHE A 432 18.56 -10.95 -7.91
CA PHE A 432 18.50 -10.53 -6.52
C PHE A 432 19.82 -10.83 -5.79
N THR A 433 20.47 -9.77 -5.34
CA THR A 433 21.71 -9.82 -4.56
C THR A 433 21.45 -9.40 -3.13
N LEU A 434 21.99 -10.14 -2.15
CA LEU A 434 21.87 -9.81 -0.73
C LEU A 434 22.49 -8.45 -0.45
N ASP A 435 21.75 -7.57 0.21
CA ASP A 435 22.16 -6.20 0.54
C ASP A 435 22.30 -5.97 2.05
N THR A 436 21.31 -6.43 2.81
CA THR A 436 21.25 -6.18 4.26
C THR A 436 20.64 -7.37 4.99
N VAL A 437 21.26 -7.76 6.09
CA VAL A 437 20.72 -8.71 7.08
C VAL A 437 20.60 -8.00 8.41
N TYR A 438 19.39 -7.95 8.94
CA TYR A 438 19.10 -7.35 10.23
C TYR A 438 18.43 -8.37 11.15
N THR A 439 18.86 -8.41 12.40
CA THR A 439 18.26 -9.23 13.44
C THR A 439 17.84 -8.36 14.62
N LEU A 440 16.60 -8.50 15.05
CA LEU A 440 16.20 -8.05 16.37
C LEU A 440 16.13 -9.30 17.25
N SER A 441 17.08 -9.44 18.20
CA SER A 441 17.20 -10.62 19.04
C SER A 441 16.72 -10.38 20.48
N GLY A 442 16.27 -11.43 21.13
CA GLY A 442 16.07 -11.41 22.57
C GLY A 442 17.43 -11.34 23.30
N LYS A 443 17.49 -10.66 24.42
CA LYS A 443 18.66 -10.78 25.30
C LYS A 443 18.86 -12.27 25.60
N ASN A 444 20.03 -12.78 25.32
CA ASN A 444 20.37 -14.15 25.69
C ASN A 444 20.20 -14.25 27.20
N SER A 445 19.11 -14.87 27.66
CA SER A 445 19.10 -15.48 28.97
C SER A 445 20.06 -16.67 28.86
N GLU A 446 21.35 -16.41 29.09
CA GLU A 446 22.24 -17.48 29.52
C GLU A 446 21.69 -18.01 30.84
N GLU A 447 20.90 -19.08 30.76
CA GLU A 447 20.77 -20.11 31.79
C GLU A 447 20.31 -21.42 31.14
#